data_39ef69e17d1b6428fcb63f635ca3fdda
#
_entry.id   39ef69e17d1b6428fcb63f635ca3fdda
#
_cell.length_a   1.000
_cell.length_b   1.000
_cell.length_c   1.000
_cell.angle_alpha   90.00
_cell.angle_beta   90.00
_cell.angle_gamma   90.00
#
_symmetry.space_group_name_H-M   'P 1'
#
loop_
_entity.id
_entity.type
_entity.pdbx_description
1 polymer ?
#
loop_
_entity_poly.entity_id
_entity_poly.type
_entity_poly.pdbx_seq_one_letter_code
_entity_poly.pdbx_strand_id
1 'polypeptide(L)'
;NLTFILPENKLDEIAITLGLEEYYKLEKIVSQCEKSGVHTKFIPDYGNIIPTRPYTEDLLGLPVINIRYVPLSNTFNAMVKRLMDIVGSIICIVIFSPVMLLSAILVKITSSGPLIFKQERVGLHNEKFMMYKFRTMYVQTEEEEKKGWTQKNDPRVTKVGGFLRKTSLDEFPQLFNVLKGDMSLVGPRPERPQYVEKFREEIPRYM
;
A
#
# COMPACT_ATOMS: atom_id res chain seq x y z
N ASN A 1 -13.86 -16.18 -43.68
CA ASN A 1 -15.06 -16.91 -43.24
C ASN A 1 -14.60 -18.17 -42.49
N LEU A 2 -14.67 -18.18 -41.16
CA LEU A 2 -14.18 -19.26 -40.29
C LEU A 2 -14.72 -20.65 -40.72
N THR A 3 -15.94 -20.71 -41.23
CA THR A 3 -16.61 -21.93 -41.69
C THR A 3 -15.87 -22.63 -42.81
N PHE A 4 -15.06 -21.93 -43.60
CA PHE A 4 -14.26 -22.51 -44.69
C PHE A 4 -12.82 -22.82 -44.24
N ILE A 5 -12.26 -22.03 -43.31
CA ILE A 5 -10.87 -22.17 -42.89
C ILE A 5 -10.69 -23.35 -41.90
N LEU A 6 -11.66 -23.59 -41.02
CA LEU A 6 -11.58 -24.61 -39.99
C LEU A 6 -11.53 -26.06 -40.55
N PRO A 7 -12.33 -26.46 -41.58
CA PRO A 7 -12.25 -27.81 -42.13
C PRO A 7 -11.03 -28.04 -43.03
N GLU A 8 -10.51 -26.99 -43.67
CA GLU A 8 -9.41 -27.10 -44.65
C GLU A 8 -8.02 -27.17 -44.00
N ASN A 9 -7.88 -26.66 -42.77
CA ASN A 9 -6.61 -26.63 -42.08
C ASN A 9 -6.66 -27.52 -40.82
N LYS A 10 -5.67 -28.38 -40.68
CA LYS A 10 -5.47 -29.20 -39.47
C LYS A 10 -4.91 -28.28 -38.38
N LEU A 11 -5.78 -27.54 -37.68
CA LEU A 11 -5.40 -26.63 -36.61
C LEU A 11 -5.53 -27.34 -35.27
N ASP A 12 -4.49 -27.30 -34.48
CA ASP A 12 -4.49 -27.83 -33.09
C ASP A 12 -5.13 -26.86 -32.12
N GLU A 13 -4.93 -25.55 -32.37
CA GLU A 13 -5.35 -24.50 -31.46
C GLU A 13 -5.75 -23.22 -32.21
N ILE A 14 -6.77 -22.53 -31.69
CA ILE A 14 -7.21 -21.20 -32.14
C ILE A 14 -7.23 -20.23 -30.99
N ALA A 15 -6.57 -19.10 -31.16
CA ALA A 15 -6.66 -17.96 -30.23
C ALA A 15 -7.57 -16.88 -30.80
N ILE A 16 -8.65 -16.57 -30.07
CA ILE A 16 -9.60 -15.52 -30.45
C ILE A 16 -9.14 -14.21 -29.78
N THR A 17 -8.88 -13.20 -30.60
CA THR A 17 -8.56 -11.84 -30.15
C THR A 17 -9.59 -10.89 -30.74
N LEU A 18 -10.43 -10.30 -29.90
CA LEU A 18 -11.45 -9.34 -30.31
C LEU A 18 -11.30 -8.07 -29.52
N GLY A 19 -11.44 -6.90 -30.17
CA GLY A 19 -11.62 -5.65 -29.49
C GLY A 19 -12.91 -5.65 -28.68
N LEU A 20 -12.97 -4.86 -27.61
CA LEU A 20 -14.14 -4.79 -26.73
C LEU A 20 -15.44 -4.50 -27.46
N GLU A 21 -15.38 -3.68 -28.51
CA GLU A 21 -16.52 -3.32 -29.35
C GLU A 21 -17.07 -4.51 -30.15
N GLU A 22 -16.27 -5.56 -30.36
CA GLU A 22 -16.60 -6.72 -31.16
C GLU A 22 -17.01 -7.95 -30.33
N TYR A 23 -17.10 -7.84 -29.01
CA TYR A 23 -17.44 -8.97 -28.11
C TYR A 23 -18.81 -9.58 -28.41
N TYR A 24 -19.72 -8.85 -29.03
CA TYR A 24 -21.01 -9.41 -29.51
C TYR A 24 -20.86 -10.51 -30.56
N LYS A 25 -19.68 -10.61 -31.21
CA LYS A 25 -19.37 -11.67 -32.17
C LYS A 25 -18.83 -12.93 -31.49
N LEU A 26 -18.40 -12.84 -30.21
CA LEU A 26 -17.66 -13.90 -29.51
C LEU A 26 -18.47 -15.21 -29.48
N GLU A 27 -19.72 -15.16 -29.07
CA GLU A 27 -20.60 -16.34 -28.97
C GLU A 27 -20.65 -17.12 -30.29
N LYS A 28 -20.85 -16.41 -31.41
CA LYS A 28 -20.90 -17.01 -32.75
C LYS A 28 -19.58 -17.65 -33.14
N ILE A 29 -18.46 -17.01 -32.85
CA ILE A 29 -17.12 -17.52 -33.17
C ILE A 29 -16.81 -18.76 -32.32
N VAL A 30 -17.06 -18.70 -31.02
CA VAL A 30 -16.85 -19.84 -30.10
C VAL A 30 -17.67 -21.03 -30.54
N SER A 31 -18.96 -20.86 -30.84
CA SER A 31 -19.84 -21.95 -31.32
C SER A 31 -19.33 -22.57 -32.62
N GLN A 32 -18.72 -21.79 -33.51
CA GLN A 32 -18.13 -22.34 -34.75
C GLN A 32 -16.83 -23.12 -34.45
N CYS A 33 -16.01 -22.66 -33.55
CA CYS A 33 -14.77 -23.34 -33.12
C CYS A 33 -15.09 -24.66 -32.40
N GLU A 34 -16.06 -24.67 -31.48
CA GLU A 34 -16.50 -25.88 -30.77
C GLU A 34 -17.00 -26.96 -31.72
N LYS A 35 -17.76 -26.58 -32.75
CA LYS A 35 -18.23 -27.53 -33.79
C LYS A 35 -17.09 -28.15 -34.60
N SER A 36 -15.94 -27.48 -34.68
CA SER A 36 -14.77 -28.01 -35.41
C SER A 36 -13.89 -28.92 -34.54
N GLY A 37 -14.11 -28.98 -33.22
CA GLY A 37 -13.29 -29.76 -32.27
C GLY A 37 -11.90 -29.21 -32.03
N VAL A 38 -11.59 -27.98 -32.47
CA VAL A 38 -10.29 -27.35 -32.30
C VAL A 38 -10.21 -26.70 -30.92
N HIS A 39 -9.09 -26.87 -30.24
CA HIS A 39 -8.86 -26.23 -28.93
C HIS A 39 -8.89 -24.70 -29.06
N THR A 40 -9.82 -24.07 -28.36
CA THR A 40 -10.08 -22.63 -28.50
C THR A 40 -9.69 -21.87 -27.25
N LYS A 41 -8.85 -20.83 -27.41
CA LYS A 41 -8.49 -19.88 -26.37
C LYS A 41 -9.05 -18.51 -26.67
N PHE A 42 -9.46 -17.79 -25.63
CA PHE A 42 -9.87 -16.39 -25.75
C PHE A 42 -8.87 -15.50 -25.07
N ILE A 43 -8.36 -14.51 -25.78
CA ILE A 43 -7.43 -13.49 -25.27
C ILE A 43 -8.20 -12.17 -25.25
N PRO A 44 -8.67 -11.73 -24.08
CA PRO A 44 -9.45 -10.51 -23.98
C PRO A 44 -8.58 -9.25 -24.16
N ASP A 45 -9.09 -8.28 -24.90
CA ASP A 45 -8.43 -6.99 -25.14
C ASP A 45 -8.74 -6.01 -24.01
N TYR A 46 -7.99 -6.12 -22.92
CA TYR A 46 -8.05 -5.16 -21.81
C TYR A 46 -6.68 -4.48 -21.55
N GLY A 47 -5.68 -4.72 -22.38
CA GLY A 47 -4.33 -4.19 -22.20
C GLY A 47 -4.27 -2.66 -22.11
N ASN A 48 -5.15 -1.97 -22.84
CA ASN A 48 -5.26 -0.51 -22.81
C ASN A 48 -6.03 0.03 -21.59
N ILE A 49 -6.85 -0.81 -20.94
CA ILE A 49 -7.71 -0.43 -19.81
C ILE A 49 -7.06 -0.82 -18.48
N ILE A 50 -6.40 -1.99 -18.46
CA ILE A 50 -5.77 -2.54 -17.26
C ILE A 50 -4.24 -2.50 -17.44
N PRO A 51 -3.57 -1.44 -16.98
CA PRO A 51 -2.12 -1.29 -17.15
C PRO A 51 -1.28 -2.12 -16.16
N THR A 52 -1.89 -3.04 -15.44
CA THR A 52 -1.24 -3.98 -14.52
C THR A 52 -1.25 -5.38 -15.14
N ARG A 53 -0.57 -6.34 -14.51
CA ARG A 53 -0.66 -7.75 -14.90
C ARG A 53 -1.90 -8.38 -14.26
N PRO A 54 -3.02 -8.49 -14.97
CA PRO A 54 -4.21 -9.14 -14.45
C PRO A 54 -3.95 -10.64 -14.31
N TYR A 55 -4.65 -11.29 -13.39
CA TYR A 55 -4.67 -12.74 -13.28
C TYR A 55 -6.12 -13.22 -13.16
N THR A 56 -6.37 -14.42 -13.64
CA THR A 56 -7.69 -15.04 -13.58
C THR A 56 -7.80 -15.92 -12.34
N GLU A 57 -8.96 -15.85 -11.70
CA GLU A 57 -9.33 -16.66 -10.54
C GLU A 57 -10.72 -17.25 -10.79
N ASP A 58 -10.96 -18.45 -10.29
CA ASP A 58 -12.30 -19.04 -10.29
C ASP A 58 -13.00 -18.73 -8.97
N LEU A 59 -14.11 -18.03 -9.06
CA LEU A 59 -14.97 -17.75 -7.92
C LEU A 59 -16.29 -18.53 -8.06
N LEU A 60 -16.34 -19.71 -7.45
CA LEU A 60 -17.53 -20.58 -7.48
C LEU A 60 -18.01 -20.93 -8.91
N GLY A 61 -17.08 -21.17 -9.84
CA GLY A 61 -17.37 -21.47 -11.23
C GLY A 61 -17.49 -20.24 -12.14
N LEU A 62 -17.29 -19.04 -11.60
CA LEU A 62 -17.25 -17.79 -12.38
C LEU A 62 -15.80 -17.36 -12.59
N PRO A 63 -15.34 -17.21 -13.84
CA PRO A 63 -14.01 -16.68 -14.12
C PRO A 63 -13.95 -15.18 -13.77
N VAL A 64 -13.16 -14.84 -12.75
CA VAL A 64 -12.95 -13.45 -12.32
C VAL A 64 -11.58 -12.99 -12.79
N ILE A 65 -11.53 -11.82 -13.42
CA ILE A 65 -10.29 -11.17 -13.83
C ILE A 65 -9.92 -10.14 -12.77
N ASN A 66 -8.91 -10.46 -11.97
CA ASN A 66 -8.38 -9.54 -10.99
C ASN A 66 -7.50 -8.49 -11.68
N ILE A 67 -7.90 -7.23 -11.58
CA ILE A 67 -7.21 -6.09 -12.22
C ILE A 67 -5.82 -5.86 -11.61
N ARG A 68 -5.66 -6.17 -10.32
CA ARG A 68 -4.43 -5.93 -9.57
C ARG A 68 -4.10 -7.11 -8.68
N TYR A 69 -2.89 -7.61 -8.79
CA TYR A 69 -2.38 -8.58 -7.83
C TYR A 69 -1.97 -7.87 -6.53
N VAL A 70 -2.66 -8.17 -5.44
CA VAL A 70 -2.31 -7.70 -4.10
C VAL A 70 -1.98 -8.93 -3.25
N PRO A 71 -0.70 -9.18 -2.93
CA PRO A 71 -0.30 -10.38 -2.18
C PRO A 71 -1.00 -10.53 -0.83
N LEU A 72 -1.40 -9.41 -0.21
CA LEU A 72 -2.08 -9.37 1.09
C LEU A 72 -3.61 -9.50 0.99
N SER A 73 -4.19 -9.66 -0.20
CA SER A 73 -5.60 -10.04 -0.33
C SER A 73 -5.86 -11.47 0.16
N ASN A 74 -4.83 -12.33 0.12
CA ASN A 74 -4.90 -13.66 0.71
C ASN A 74 -4.84 -13.56 2.24
N THR A 75 -5.87 -14.06 2.91
CA THR A 75 -6.01 -14.04 4.38
C THR A 75 -4.82 -14.67 5.10
N PHE A 76 -4.29 -15.76 4.57
CA PHE A 76 -3.13 -16.43 5.17
C PHE A 76 -1.89 -15.53 5.12
N ASN A 77 -1.61 -14.90 3.97
CA ASN A 77 -0.49 -13.97 3.82
C ASN A 77 -0.65 -12.75 4.73
N ALA A 78 -1.87 -12.21 4.84
CA ALA A 78 -2.17 -11.11 5.75
C ALA A 78 -1.94 -11.49 7.22
N MET A 79 -2.33 -12.70 7.62
CA MET A 79 -2.12 -13.21 8.98
C MET A 79 -0.63 -13.44 9.29
N VAL A 80 0.12 -14.05 8.37
CA VAL A 80 1.57 -14.22 8.49
C VAL A 80 2.27 -12.87 8.60
N LYS A 81 1.89 -11.92 7.73
CA LYS A 81 2.41 -10.55 7.77
C LYS A 81 2.14 -9.88 9.12
N ARG A 82 0.93 -10.00 9.65
CA ARG A 82 0.57 -9.43 10.96
C ARG A 82 1.36 -10.06 12.10
N LEU A 83 1.55 -11.36 12.07
CA LEU A 83 2.38 -12.06 13.05
C LEU A 83 3.83 -11.58 13.02
N MET A 84 4.41 -11.41 11.82
CA MET A 84 5.76 -10.85 11.65
C MET A 84 5.86 -9.43 12.20
N ASP A 85 4.85 -8.60 11.98
CA ASP A 85 4.82 -7.22 12.49
C ASP A 85 4.78 -7.20 14.03
N ILE A 86 3.97 -8.06 14.65
CA ILE A 86 3.88 -8.17 16.12
C ILE A 86 5.20 -8.67 16.71
N VAL A 87 5.69 -9.81 16.23
CA VAL A 87 6.92 -10.42 16.75
C VAL A 87 8.10 -9.49 16.53
N GLY A 88 8.26 -8.95 15.32
CA GLY A 88 9.34 -8.03 14.98
C GLY A 88 9.31 -6.75 15.80
N SER A 89 8.13 -6.15 16.00
CA SER A 89 8.02 -4.93 16.82
C SER A 89 8.31 -5.19 18.31
N ILE A 90 7.90 -6.33 18.87
CA ILE A 90 8.25 -6.72 20.24
C ILE A 90 9.77 -6.87 20.37
N ILE A 91 10.40 -7.61 19.47
CA ILE A 91 11.85 -7.80 19.45
C ILE A 91 12.56 -6.44 19.37
N CYS A 92 12.15 -5.57 18.45
CA CYS A 92 12.72 -4.24 18.31
C CYS A 92 12.53 -3.39 19.58
N ILE A 93 11.34 -3.41 20.20
CA ILE A 93 11.10 -2.67 21.45
C ILE A 93 12.01 -3.16 22.57
N VAL A 94 12.16 -4.48 22.73
CA VAL A 94 13.03 -5.05 23.77
C VAL A 94 14.50 -4.67 23.53
N ILE A 95 15.01 -4.86 22.31
CA ILE A 95 16.40 -4.56 21.96
C ILE A 95 16.70 -3.06 22.11
N PHE A 96 15.81 -2.20 21.61
CA PHE A 96 16.03 -0.75 21.62
C PHE A 96 15.47 -0.04 22.86
N SER A 97 14.87 -0.76 23.82
CA SER A 97 14.35 -0.18 25.05
C SER A 97 15.37 0.69 25.82
N PRO A 98 16.65 0.32 25.96
CA PRO A 98 17.62 1.20 26.64
C PRO A 98 17.83 2.52 25.89
N VAL A 99 17.90 2.47 24.56
CA VAL A 99 18.05 3.66 23.71
C VAL A 99 16.80 4.53 23.76
N MET A 100 15.63 3.91 23.75
CA MET A 100 14.35 4.62 23.87
C MET A 100 14.23 5.32 25.22
N LEU A 101 14.62 4.64 26.31
CA LEU A 101 14.62 5.22 27.65
C LEU A 101 15.58 6.41 27.76
N LEU A 102 16.81 6.25 27.26
CA LEU A 102 17.78 7.35 27.21
C LEU A 102 17.26 8.54 26.40
N SER A 103 16.69 8.29 25.22
CA SER A 103 16.08 9.30 24.38
C SER A 103 14.94 10.03 25.10
N ALA A 104 14.10 9.29 25.82
CA ALA A 104 13.00 9.82 26.62
C ALA A 104 13.51 10.78 27.72
N ILE A 105 14.55 10.37 28.46
CA ILE A 105 15.18 11.19 29.50
C ILE A 105 15.76 12.47 28.90
N LEU A 106 16.52 12.35 27.80
CA LEU A 106 17.15 13.50 27.14
C LEU A 106 16.11 14.49 26.60
N VAL A 107 15.02 14.03 26.02
CA VAL A 107 13.91 14.89 25.57
C VAL A 107 13.28 15.62 26.77
N LYS A 108 13.07 14.91 27.88
CA LYS A 108 12.41 15.49 29.06
C LYS A 108 13.27 16.55 29.78
N ILE A 109 14.60 16.36 29.81
CA ILE A 109 15.53 17.30 30.41
C ILE A 109 15.73 18.55 29.54
N THR A 110 15.74 18.39 28.22
CA THR A 110 16.05 19.48 27.27
C THR A 110 14.88 20.40 26.96
N SER A 111 13.65 19.94 27.16
CA SER A 111 12.47 20.79 26.88
C SER A 111 11.27 20.40 27.75
N SER A 112 10.55 21.38 28.25
CA SER A 112 9.30 21.20 29.00
C SER A 112 8.17 20.75 28.09
N GLY A 113 7.25 19.90 28.61
CA GLY A 113 6.05 19.44 27.89
C GLY A 113 5.96 17.92 27.69
N PRO A 114 5.05 17.42 26.83
CA PRO A 114 4.82 15.99 26.60
C PRO A 114 6.03 15.31 25.93
N LEU A 115 6.35 14.10 26.37
CA LEU A 115 7.45 13.30 25.81
C LEU A 115 7.18 12.85 24.38
N ILE A 116 5.95 12.41 24.13
CA ILE A 116 5.50 11.87 22.85
C ILE A 116 4.74 12.95 22.09
N PHE A 117 5.19 13.22 20.90
CA PHE A 117 4.46 13.99 19.90
C PHE A 117 3.52 13.06 19.15
N LYS A 118 2.25 13.47 19.02
CA LYS A 118 1.22 12.73 18.32
C LYS A 118 0.80 13.51 17.09
N GLN A 119 0.74 12.84 15.95
CA GLN A 119 0.33 13.46 14.70
C GLN A 119 -0.66 12.57 13.95
N GLU A 120 -1.79 13.14 13.54
CA GLU A 120 -2.76 12.43 12.73
C GLU A 120 -2.17 12.07 11.36
N ARG A 121 -2.35 10.82 10.97
CA ARG A 121 -1.93 10.25 9.70
C ARG A 121 -3.03 9.37 9.13
N VAL A 122 -2.99 9.15 7.81
CA VAL A 122 -3.90 8.25 7.11
C VAL A 122 -3.20 6.92 6.89
N GLY A 123 -3.83 5.85 7.36
CA GLY A 123 -3.37 4.48 7.24
C GLY A 123 -4.14 3.69 6.17
N LEU A 124 -4.15 2.37 6.33
CA LEU A 124 -4.87 1.45 5.46
C LEU A 124 -6.38 1.76 5.49
N HIS A 125 -7.05 1.58 4.36
CA HIS A 125 -8.48 1.86 4.15
C HIS A 125 -8.91 3.30 4.45
N ASN A 126 -7.99 4.27 4.33
CA ASN A 126 -8.25 5.68 4.67
C ASN A 126 -8.54 5.94 6.16
N GLU A 127 -8.26 5.00 7.03
CA GLU A 127 -8.48 5.19 8.46
C GLU A 127 -7.43 6.13 9.05
N LYS A 128 -7.88 7.09 9.84
CA LYS A 128 -7.02 8.04 10.53
C LYS A 128 -6.53 7.43 11.84
N PHE A 129 -5.23 7.58 12.12
CA PHE A 129 -4.63 7.15 13.37
C PHE A 129 -3.61 8.17 13.88
N MET A 130 -3.28 8.09 15.17
CA MET A 130 -2.27 8.94 15.81
C MET A 130 -0.91 8.28 15.77
N MET A 131 -0.02 8.78 14.91
CA MET A 131 1.37 8.35 14.82
C MET A 131 2.19 8.92 15.96
N TYR A 132 2.97 8.09 16.64
CA TYR A 132 3.79 8.45 17.78
C TYR A 132 5.23 8.72 17.38
N LYS A 133 5.80 9.81 17.93
CA LYS A 133 7.23 10.14 17.83
C LYS A 133 7.73 10.73 19.13
N PHE A 134 9.03 10.64 19.39
CA PHE A 134 9.61 11.51 20.42
C PHE A 134 9.52 12.97 19.98
N ARG A 135 9.24 13.85 20.93
CA ARG A 135 9.23 15.27 20.66
C ARG A 135 10.65 15.76 20.36
N THR A 136 10.83 16.38 19.21
CA THR A 136 12.12 16.91 18.74
C THR A 136 12.14 18.43 18.62
N MET A 137 10.99 19.06 18.86
CA MET A 137 10.80 20.53 18.81
C MET A 137 10.28 21.04 20.16
N TYR A 138 10.50 22.31 20.43
CA TYR A 138 9.82 23.01 21.53
C TYR A 138 8.30 22.94 21.33
N VAL A 139 7.54 23.04 22.43
CA VAL A 139 6.07 23.12 22.35
C VAL A 139 5.69 24.36 21.57
N GLN A 140 4.89 24.19 20.55
CA GLN A 140 4.47 25.21 19.62
C GLN A 140 3.04 25.66 19.91
N THR A 141 2.71 26.89 19.54
CA THR A 141 1.34 27.35 19.46
C THR A 141 0.63 26.73 18.23
N GLU A 142 -0.70 26.67 18.26
CA GLU A 142 -1.49 26.14 17.13
C GLU A 142 -1.20 26.85 15.80
N GLU A 143 -0.85 28.13 15.85
CA GLU A 143 -0.47 28.92 14.68
C GLU A 143 0.88 28.50 14.09
N GLU A 144 1.81 28.09 14.94
CA GLU A 144 3.14 27.61 14.52
C GLU A 144 3.08 26.19 13.96
N GLU A 145 2.18 25.34 14.45
CA GLU A 145 1.93 24.00 13.90
C GLU A 145 1.37 24.06 12.47
N LYS A 146 0.55 25.07 12.16
CA LYS A 146 -0.02 25.31 10.83
C LYS A 146 1.01 25.75 9.79
N LYS A 147 2.19 26.24 10.17
CA LYS A 147 3.24 26.71 9.24
C LYS A 147 3.89 25.62 8.37
N GLY A 148 3.42 24.39 8.43
CA GLY A 148 3.74 23.35 7.47
C GLY A 148 5.04 22.58 7.73
N TRP A 149 5.81 22.34 6.68
CA TRP A 149 6.99 21.48 6.71
C TRP A 149 8.15 22.09 7.51
N THR A 150 8.90 21.23 8.19
CA THR A 150 10.15 21.62 8.84
C THR A 150 11.15 22.09 7.79
N GLN A 151 11.69 23.28 7.96
CA GLN A 151 12.72 23.83 7.08
C GLN A 151 14.12 23.34 7.51
N LYS A 152 15.09 23.45 6.59
CA LYS A 152 16.48 23.18 6.92
C LYS A 152 16.94 24.21 7.96
N ASN A 153 17.50 23.74 9.09
CA ASN A 153 17.91 24.57 10.24
C ASN A 153 16.73 25.29 10.95
N ASP A 154 15.60 24.60 11.08
CA ASP A 154 14.43 25.12 11.79
C ASP A 154 14.76 25.45 13.26
N PRO A 155 14.61 26.71 13.72
CA PRO A 155 14.98 27.14 15.08
C PRO A 155 14.13 26.48 16.16
N ARG A 156 12.99 25.89 15.79
CA ARG A 156 12.10 25.17 16.71
C ARG A 156 12.66 23.82 17.16
N VAL A 157 13.66 23.29 16.44
CA VAL A 157 14.27 22.00 16.75
C VAL A 157 15.23 22.14 17.92
N THR A 158 15.04 21.34 18.97
CA THR A 158 15.98 21.29 20.09
C THR A 158 17.31 20.65 19.68
N LYS A 159 18.41 20.92 20.37
CA LYS A 159 19.72 20.29 20.08
C LYS A 159 19.64 18.76 20.12
N VAL A 160 18.99 18.21 21.15
CA VAL A 160 18.73 16.77 21.28
C VAL A 160 17.79 16.29 20.17
N GLY A 161 16.73 17.03 19.87
CA GLY A 161 15.80 16.74 18.79
C GLY A 161 16.48 16.67 17.43
N GLY A 162 17.46 17.55 17.16
CA GLY A 162 18.27 17.50 15.94
C GLY A 162 19.07 16.21 15.80
N PHE A 163 19.68 15.75 16.91
CA PHE A 163 20.36 14.46 16.95
C PHE A 163 19.41 13.28 16.72
N LEU A 164 18.28 13.25 17.43
CA LEU A 164 17.27 12.19 17.31
C LEU A 164 16.75 12.09 15.87
N ARG A 165 16.46 13.21 15.19
CA ARG A 165 16.04 13.24 13.79
C ARG A 165 17.11 12.74 12.83
N LYS A 166 18.37 13.15 13.06
CA LYS A 166 19.49 12.69 12.22
C LYS A 166 19.71 11.19 12.30
N THR A 167 19.44 10.59 13.44
CA THR A 167 19.57 9.14 13.70
C THR A 167 18.26 8.37 13.56
N SER A 168 17.15 9.05 13.27
CA SER A 168 15.80 8.47 13.21
C SER A 168 15.32 7.82 14.53
N LEU A 169 15.98 8.10 15.64
CA LEU A 169 15.60 7.59 16.96
C LEU A 169 14.27 8.19 17.46
N ASP A 170 13.88 9.35 16.93
CA ASP A 170 12.59 9.97 17.21
C ASP A 170 11.40 9.14 16.71
N GLU A 171 11.61 8.23 15.77
CA GLU A 171 10.57 7.40 15.19
C GLU A 171 10.33 6.08 15.95
N PHE A 172 11.17 5.69 16.89
CA PHE A 172 11.03 4.43 17.64
C PHE A 172 9.67 4.24 18.34
N PRO A 173 9.00 5.28 18.88
CA PRO A 173 7.66 5.12 19.41
C PRO A 173 6.62 4.63 18.40
N GLN A 174 6.90 4.68 17.08
CA GLN A 174 6.01 4.11 16.06
C GLN A 174 5.91 2.58 16.15
N LEU A 175 6.88 1.90 16.79
CA LEU A 175 6.77 0.47 17.07
C LEU A 175 5.52 0.12 17.87
N PHE A 176 5.04 1.03 18.72
CA PHE A 176 3.76 0.85 19.42
C PHE A 176 2.55 1.00 18.48
N ASN A 177 2.64 1.82 17.43
CA ASN A 177 1.61 1.86 16.39
C ASN A 177 1.58 0.55 15.59
N VAL A 178 2.76 -0.06 15.34
CA VAL A 178 2.83 -1.38 14.69
C VAL A 178 2.16 -2.44 15.56
N LEU A 179 2.43 -2.47 16.86
CA LEU A 179 1.77 -3.41 17.79
C LEU A 179 0.25 -3.24 17.82
N LYS A 180 -0.23 -2.00 17.78
CA LYS A 180 -1.68 -1.73 17.72
C LYS A 180 -2.31 -2.18 16.41
N GLY A 181 -1.57 -2.18 15.30
CA GLY A 181 -2.05 -2.48 13.96
C GLY A 181 -2.29 -1.26 13.09
N ASP A 182 -2.02 -0.07 13.60
CA ASP A 182 -2.14 1.17 12.83
C ASP A 182 -1.10 1.26 11.71
N MET A 183 0.04 0.58 11.88
CA MET A 183 1.19 0.58 10.99
C MET A 183 1.77 -0.83 10.81
N SER A 184 2.64 -0.98 9.83
CA SER A 184 3.46 -2.18 9.61
C SER A 184 4.94 -1.82 9.64
N LEU A 185 5.82 -2.76 10.03
CA LEU A 185 7.29 -2.57 9.98
C LEU A 185 7.78 -2.29 8.57
N VAL A 186 7.17 -2.94 7.58
CA VAL A 186 7.49 -2.77 6.17
C VAL A 186 6.22 -2.43 5.41
N GLY A 187 6.16 -1.23 4.88
CA GLY A 187 5.01 -0.71 4.15
C GLY A 187 5.20 0.74 3.69
N PRO A 188 4.27 1.29 2.94
CA PRO A 188 4.30 2.69 2.56
C PRO A 188 4.21 3.58 3.79
N ARG A 189 4.88 4.74 3.72
CA ARG A 189 4.84 5.72 4.82
C ARG A 189 3.47 6.41 4.86
N PRO A 190 2.79 6.41 6.02
CA PRO A 190 1.51 7.10 6.13
C PRO A 190 1.68 8.62 6.05
N GLU A 191 0.82 9.27 5.29
CA GLU A 191 0.86 10.72 5.07
C GLU A 191 -0.20 11.48 5.88
N ARG A 192 -0.06 12.81 5.97
CA ARG A 192 -1.04 13.68 6.64
C ARG A 192 -2.32 13.76 5.80
N PRO A 193 -3.52 13.85 6.42
CA PRO A 193 -4.78 13.89 5.69
C PRO A 193 -4.81 14.95 4.58
N GLN A 194 -4.33 16.15 4.86
CA GLN A 194 -4.27 17.26 3.90
C GLN A 194 -3.44 16.99 2.63
N TYR A 195 -2.41 16.12 2.74
CA TYR A 195 -1.59 15.73 1.59
C TYR A 195 -2.17 14.54 0.86
N VAL A 196 -2.84 13.64 1.58
CA VAL A 196 -3.54 12.51 0.97
C VAL A 196 -4.62 13.01 0.01
N GLU A 197 -5.43 14.00 0.43
CA GLU A 197 -6.44 14.60 -0.44
C GLU A 197 -5.81 15.20 -1.70
N LYS A 198 -4.77 16.02 -1.52
CA LYS A 198 -4.06 16.64 -2.65
C LYS A 198 -3.46 15.60 -3.59
N PHE A 199 -2.73 14.61 -3.06
CA PHE A 199 -2.07 13.60 -3.89
C PHE A 199 -3.05 12.62 -4.54
N ARG A 200 -4.21 12.39 -3.94
CA ARG A 200 -5.28 11.58 -4.52
C ARG A 200 -5.82 12.19 -5.82
N GLU A 201 -5.89 13.51 -5.91
CA GLU A 201 -6.32 14.23 -7.11
C GLU A 201 -5.22 14.29 -8.17
N GLU A 202 -3.96 14.47 -7.75
CA GLU A 202 -2.82 14.68 -8.66
C GLU A 202 -2.17 13.37 -9.15
N ILE A 203 -2.22 12.30 -8.35
CA ILE A 203 -1.51 11.05 -8.63
C ILE A 203 -2.51 9.90 -8.85
N PRO A 204 -2.65 9.40 -10.07
CA PRO A 204 -3.47 8.21 -10.33
C PRO A 204 -3.01 7.04 -9.45
N ARG A 205 -3.95 6.41 -8.73
CA ARG A 205 -3.70 5.23 -7.87
C ARG A 205 -2.83 5.49 -6.64
N TYR A 206 -2.86 6.70 -6.11
CA TYR A 206 -2.13 7.04 -4.89
C TYR A 206 -2.59 6.23 -3.66
N MET A 207 -3.85 5.70 -3.67
CA MET A 207 -4.47 4.91 -2.59
C MET A 207 -4.38 3.40 -2.87
#